data_e4ddc72c86b15016acf678716dfc3d30
#
_entry.id   e4ddc72c86b15016acf678716dfc3d30
#
_cell.length_a   1.000
_cell.length_b   1.000
_cell.length_c   1.000
_cell.angle_alpha   90.00
_cell.angle_beta   90.00
_cell.angle_gamma   90.00
#
_symmetry.space_group_name_H-M   'P 1'
#
loop_
_entity.id
_entity.type
_entity.pdbx_description
1 polymer ?
#
loop_
_entity_poly.entity_id
_entity_poly.type
_entity_poly.pdbx_seq_one_letter_code
_entity_poly.pdbx_strand_id
1 'polypeptide(L)'
;MYQALYRKYRSQTFAEMVGQSVVSTTLRQAVESDKISHAYLFSGPRGTGKTSAAKIFAKAMNCPNQKNGEPCNQCDICRDITNGSLEDVIEIDAASNNGVDEIRDIRDKSTYAPSRARHKVYIIDEVHMLSTGAFNALLKTLEEPTKNVVFILATTELHKIPATILSRVQRFEFKAIKQAAIQEHLAWILEQESIAYQADALNIIARRAEGGMRDALSILDQALSLSTDQGVSLEIAEEITGSISIVALDDYVHHLMAEDASQALKNLETIYDSGKSMSRFATDLLTYLRDLLMVKSGGDNSRQSAVFNENLAISLDRIFQMIAIITSHLPEIKKGSHPRIYAEMMTIQLAKQQQASSDVPLQIVEDFEQLRQEMVQLKNELQQLQQSPESVSHKKMRSTKSSGFTYKVDRTKILQIMEETVQDSEQSRRYLDALKGAWHEILDSISAQDRALLLGSEPVLANSENAILAFEAAFNAEQAMARQDLNAMFGNIMSKAAGFSPNILAVPKTDFHHLRSEFAQSLKSSKAKPEDQPSENIPIPEGFDFLADKIKTIDD
;
A
#
# COMPACT_ATOMS: atom_id res chain seq x y z
N MET A 1 -21.61 8.55 32.73
CA MET A 1 -20.33 8.76 32.03
C MET A 1 -20.61 8.82 30.54
N TYR A 2 -20.16 9.85 29.84
CA TYR A 2 -20.37 10.00 28.40
C TYR A 2 -19.73 8.84 27.63
N GLN A 3 -20.46 8.28 26.68
CA GLN A 3 -19.95 7.21 25.80
C GLN A 3 -19.93 7.71 24.37
N ALA A 4 -18.76 7.66 23.72
CA ALA A 4 -18.58 8.11 22.35
C ALA A 4 -19.53 7.37 21.38
N LEU A 5 -20.05 8.07 20.37
CA LEU A 5 -21.05 7.55 19.44
C LEU A 5 -20.60 6.28 18.73
N TYR A 6 -19.33 6.18 18.32
CA TYR A 6 -18.81 4.98 17.67
C TYR A 6 -18.79 3.73 18.56
N ARG A 7 -18.93 3.89 19.91
CA ARG A 7 -19.11 2.79 20.87
C ARG A 7 -20.59 2.54 21.13
N LYS A 8 -21.38 3.61 21.33
CA LYS A 8 -22.81 3.53 21.63
C LYS A 8 -23.60 2.92 20.48
N TYR A 9 -23.30 3.33 19.24
CA TYR A 9 -23.96 2.89 18.01
C TYR A 9 -23.18 1.83 17.23
N ARG A 10 -22.31 1.08 17.94
CA ARG A 10 -21.63 -0.07 17.32
C ARG A 10 -22.63 -1.18 17.04
N SER A 11 -22.74 -1.60 15.76
CA SER A 11 -23.64 -2.69 15.34
C SER A 11 -23.51 -3.92 16.23
N GLN A 12 -24.65 -4.44 16.68
CA GLN A 12 -24.76 -5.60 17.57
C GLN A 12 -25.32 -6.83 16.85
N THR A 13 -25.91 -6.66 15.66
CA THR A 13 -26.48 -7.68 14.80
C THR A 13 -25.97 -7.53 13.36
N PHE A 14 -26.09 -8.58 12.55
CA PHE A 14 -25.75 -8.50 11.14
C PHE A 14 -26.70 -7.57 10.36
N ALA A 15 -27.96 -7.48 10.79
CA ALA A 15 -28.96 -6.60 10.20
C ALA A 15 -28.61 -5.12 10.37
N GLU A 16 -27.93 -4.73 11.46
CA GLU A 16 -27.50 -3.36 11.74
C GLU A 16 -26.22 -2.97 10.96
N MET A 17 -25.57 -3.91 10.28
CA MET A 17 -24.32 -3.62 9.55
C MET A 17 -24.58 -2.82 8.29
N VAL A 18 -24.12 -1.59 8.24
CA VAL A 18 -24.28 -0.69 7.10
C VAL A 18 -23.31 -1.04 5.97
N GLY A 19 -23.81 -1.16 4.73
CA GLY A 19 -23.01 -1.25 3.51
C GLY A 19 -22.33 -2.59 3.24
N GLN A 20 -22.51 -3.63 4.10
CA GLN A 20 -21.83 -4.92 4.01
C GLN A 20 -22.80 -6.10 3.80
N SER A 21 -23.86 -5.92 3.00
CA SER A 21 -24.98 -6.87 2.86
C SER A 21 -24.54 -8.28 2.46
N VAL A 22 -23.57 -8.43 1.55
CA VAL A 22 -23.08 -9.74 1.11
C VAL A 22 -22.37 -10.47 2.25
N VAL A 23 -21.48 -9.77 2.96
CA VAL A 23 -20.72 -10.35 4.09
C VAL A 23 -21.67 -10.74 5.21
N SER A 24 -22.56 -9.83 5.63
CA SER A 24 -23.51 -10.07 6.72
C SER A 24 -24.46 -11.23 6.41
N THR A 25 -24.99 -11.31 5.17
CA THR A 25 -25.86 -12.40 4.75
C THR A 25 -25.13 -13.75 4.75
N THR A 26 -23.91 -13.79 4.23
CA THR A 26 -23.13 -15.04 4.14
C THR A 26 -22.75 -15.55 5.52
N LEU A 27 -22.27 -14.67 6.43
CA LEU A 27 -21.93 -15.04 7.80
C LEU A 27 -23.15 -15.51 8.59
N ARG A 28 -24.29 -14.83 8.42
CA ARG A 28 -25.57 -15.21 9.03
C ARG A 28 -26.02 -16.60 8.58
N GLN A 29 -25.96 -16.88 7.26
CA GLN A 29 -26.28 -18.18 6.70
C GLN A 29 -25.33 -19.30 7.19
N ALA A 30 -24.05 -19.01 7.37
CA ALA A 30 -23.09 -19.97 7.92
C ALA A 30 -23.46 -20.38 9.35
N VAL A 31 -23.93 -19.44 10.19
CA VAL A 31 -24.42 -19.74 11.55
C VAL A 31 -25.74 -20.53 11.49
N GLU A 32 -26.69 -20.10 10.65
CA GLU A 32 -28.01 -20.74 10.54
C GLU A 32 -27.90 -22.18 10.07
N SER A 33 -27.00 -22.46 9.12
CA SER A 33 -26.78 -23.81 8.55
C SER A 33 -25.77 -24.66 9.36
N ASP A 34 -25.20 -24.13 10.43
CA ASP A 34 -24.13 -24.76 11.23
C ASP A 34 -22.87 -25.12 10.43
N LYS A 35 -22.60 -24.37 9.34
CA LYS A 35 -21.44 -24.56 8.47
C LYS A 35 -20.35 -23.52 8.77
N ILE A 36 -19.80 -23.63 9.97
CA ILE A 36 -18.77 -22.71 10.45
C ILE A 36 -17.39 -23.26 10.09
N SER A 37 -16.58 -22.49 9.35
CA SER A 37 -15.18 -22.82 9.06
C SER A 37 -14.30 -22.58 10.28
N HIS A 38 -13.16 -23.25 10.34
CA HIS A 38 -12.16 -23.08 11.41
C HIS A 38 -11.44 -21.75 11.37
N ALA A 39 -11.37 -21.08 10.19
CA ALA A 39 -10.65 -19.82 10.06
C ALA A 39 -11.27 -18.89 9.01
N TYR A 40 -11.33 -17.61 9.36
CA TYR A 40 -11.87 -16.53 8.56
C TYR A 40 -10.86 -15.39 8.45
N LEU A 41 -10.82 -14.71 7.32
CA LEU A 41 -10.04 -13.50 7.13
C LEU A 41 -10.96 -12.38 6.62
N PHE A 42 -11.09 -11.32 7.42
CA PHE A 42 -11.83 -10.11 7.10
C PHE A 42 -10.85 -9.04 6.64
N SER A 43 -10.88 -8.70 5.36
CA SER A 43 -10.00 -7.70 4.75
C SER A 43 -10.78 -6.49 4.27
N GLY A 44 -10.16 -5.31 4.27
CA GLY A 44 -10.77 -4.09 3.74
C GLY A 44 -10.39 -2.83 4.52
N PRO A 45 -10.83 -1.63 4.05
CA PRO A 45 -10.45 -0.36 4.64
C PRO A 45 -10.77 -0.25 6.13
N ARG A 46 -10.09 0.68 6.80
CA ARG A 46 -10.34 0.99 8.20
C ARG A 46 -11.78 1.49 8.41
N GLY A 47 -12.37 1.21 9.56
CA GLY A 47 -13.69 1.75 9.93
C GLY A 47 -14.89 1.10 9.22
N THR A 48 -14.69 0.06 8.38
CA THR A 48 -15.77 -0.62 7.63
C THR A 48 -16.52 -1.70 8.39
N GLY A 49 -16.20 -1.93 9.67
CA GLY A 49 -16.93 -2.84 10.55
C GLY A 49 -16.35 -4.24 10.69
N LYS A 50 -15.10 -4.52 10.25
CA LYS A 50 -14.44 -5.85 10.34
C LYS A 50 -14.48 -6.45 11.75
N THR A 51 -13.97 -5.72 12.74
CA THR A 51 -13.94 -6.17 14.14
C THR A 51 -15.35 -6.26 14.75
N SER A 52 -16.29 -5.40 14.31
CA SER A 52 -17.68 -5.50 14.73
C SER A 52 -18.35 -6.76 14.20
N ALA A 53 -18.14 -7.08 12.91
CA ALA A 53 -18.62 -8.30 12.29
C ALA A 53 -18.02 -9.55 12.97
N ALA A 54 -16.73 -9.52 13.32
CA ALA A 54 -16.07 -10.61 14.05
C ALA A 54 -16.76 -10.85 15.42
N LYS A 55 -17.07 -9.80 16.17
CA LYS A 55 -17.79 -9.91 17.44
C LYS A 55 -19.23 -10.38 17.27
N ILE A 56 -19.96 -9.87 16.27
CA ILE A 56 -21.32 -10.31 15.95
C ILE A 56 -21.31 -11.80 15.59
N PHE A 57 -20.36 -12.21 14.76
CA PHE A 57 -20.21 -13.60 14.34
C PHE A 57 -19.88 -14.52 15.53
N ALA A 58 -18.94 -14.10 16.41
CA ALA A 58 -18.63 -14.81 17.64
C ALA A 58 -19.84 -14.95 18.57
N LYS A 59 -20.65 -13.87 18.70
CA LYS A 59 -21.93 -13.93 19.45
C LYS A 59 -22.93 -14.87 18.79
N ALA A 60 -23.13 -14.79 17.50
CA ALA A 60 -24.13 -15.55 16.76
C ALA A 60 -23.87 -17.06 16.86
N MET A 61 -22.61 -17.51 16.66
CA MET A 61 -22.24 -18.93 16.74
C MET A 61 -22.31 -19.50 18.15
N ASN A 62 -22.22 -18.66 19.18
CA ASN A 62 -22.20 -19.07 20.59
C ASN A 62 -23.53 -18.78 21.32
N CYS A 63 -24.46 -18.09 20.70
CA CYS A 63 -25.72 -17.68 21.31
C CYS A 63 -26.70 -18.88 21.43
N PRO A 64 -27.11 -19.30 22.64
CA PRO A 64 -28.08 -20.40 22.80
C PRO A 64 -29.47 -20.03 22.28
N ASN A 65 -29.80 -18.74 22.21
CA ASN A 65 -31.08 -18.20 21.75
C ASN A 65 -31.00 -17.52 20.39
N GLN A 66 -30.06 -17.96 19.54
CA GLN A 66 -29.93 -17.39 18.20
C GLN A 66 -31.20 -17.64 17.36
N LYS A 67 -31.58 -16.68 16.52
CA LYS A 67 -32.70 -16.80 15.60
C LYS A 67 -32.25 -16.37 14.20
N ASN A 68 -32.45 -17.22 13.20
CA ASN A 68 -32.09 -16.96 11.82
C ASN A 68 -30.61 -16.52 11.64
N GLY A 69 -29.69 -17.08 12.43
CA GLY A 69 -28.28 -16.71 12.41
C GLY A 69 -27.92 -15.40 13.11
N GLU A 70 -28.89 -14.71 13.76
CA GLU A 70 -28.64 -13.48 14.51
C GLU A 70 -28.48 -13.76 16.02
N PRO A 71 -27.56 -13.07 16.72
CA PRO A 71 -27.43 -13.18 18.17
C PRO A 71 -28.59 -12.51 18.89
N CYS A 72 -29.03 -13.05 20.05
CA CYS A 72 -30.12 -12.46 20.82
C CYS A 72 -29.73 -11.20 21.60
N ASN A 73 -28.43 -10.93 21.82
CA ASN A 73 -27.86 -9.81 22.59
C ASN A 73 -28.34 -9.69 24.05
N GLN A 74 -29.11 -10.63 24.55
CA GLN A 74 -29.74 -10.59 25.90
C GLN A 74 -29.23 -11.71 26.83
N CYS A 75 -28.79 -12.84 26.31
CA CYS A 75 -28.26 -13.94 27.11
C CYS A 75 -26.87 -13.60 27.70
N ASP A 76 -26.47 -14.32 28.74
CA ASP A 76 -25.20 -14.07 29.43
C ASP A 76 -24.00 -14.18 28.48
N ILE A 77 -23.99 -15.17 27.58
CA ILE A 77 -22.93 -15.33 26.58
C ILE A 77 -22.81 -14.09 25.67
N CYS A 78 -23.93 -13.57 25.16
CA CYS A 78 -23.91 -12.38 24.32
C CYS A 78 -23.43 -11.15 25.09
N ARG A 79 -23.84 -10.98 26.34
CA ARG A 79 -23.41 -9.87 27.20
C ARG A 79 -21.92 -9.96 27.53
N ASP A 80 -21.46 -11.16 27.92
CA ASP A 80 -20.07 -11.39 28.28
C ASP A 80 -19.14 -11.16 27.07
N ILE A 81 -19.53 -11.58 25.85
CA ILE A 81 -18.77 -11.29 24.62
C ILE A 81 -18.75 -9.77 24.34
N THR A 82 -19.87 -9.08 24.51
CA THR A 82 -19.95 -7.62 24.29
C THR A 82 -19.03 -6.88 25.26
N ASN A 83 -18.99 -7.31 26.52
CA ASN A 83 -18.15 -6.74 27.59
C ASN A 83 -16.69 -7.20 27.54
N GLY A 84 -16.36 -8.23 26.73
CA GLY A 84 -15.02 -8.81 26.66
C GLY A 84 -14.64 -9.65 27.88
N SER A 85 -15.62 -10.16 28.62
CA SER A 85 -15.42 -10.96 29.86
C SER A 85 -15.52 -12.47 29.65
N LEU A 86 -15.91 -12.94 28.46
CA LEU A 86 -15.98 -14.38 28.15
C LEU A 86 -14.60 -14.92 27.76
N GLU A 87 -14.07 -15.86 28.57
CA GLU A 87 -12.76 -16.47 28.35
C GLU A 87 -12.67 -17.30 27.05
N ASP A 88 -13.80 -17.73 26.51
CA ASP A 88 -13.86 -18.49 25.26
C ASP A 88 -13.83 -17.59 24.01
N VAL A 89 -13.92 -16.26 24.15
CA VAL A 89 -13.84 -15.31 23.03
C VAL A 89 -12.78 -14.27 23.34
N ILE A 90 -11.63 -14.46 22.73
CA ILE A 90 -10.41 -13.69 23.00
C ILE A 90 -10.16 -12.74 21.83
N GLU A 91 -10.14 -11.44 22.12
CA GLU A 91 -9.79 -10.39 21.16
C GLU A 91 -8.35 -9.95 21.39
N ILE A 92 -7.54 -9.94 20.34
CA ILE A 92 -6.11 -9.61 20.36
C ILE A 92 -5.86 -8.58 19.26
N ASP A 93 -5.21 -7.49 19.65
CA ASP A 93 -4.68 -6.51 18.72
C ASP A 93 -3.23 -6.87 18.38
N ALA A 94 -2.97 -7.28 17.13
CA ALA A 94 -1.66 -7.64 16.66
C ALA A 94 -0.68 -6.46 16.59
N ALA A 95 -1.17 -5.21 16.62
CA ALA A 95 -0.30 -4.04 16.71
C ALA A 95 0.43 -3.97 18.07
N SER A 96 -0.22 -4.46 19.13
CA SER A 96 0.33 -4.50 20.50
C SER A 96 0.94 -5.86 20.85
N ASN A 97 0.53 -6.93 20.16
CA ASN A 97 0.87 -8.34 20.45
C ASN A 97 1.35 -9.04 19.17
N ASN A 98 2.52 -8.67 18.65
CA ASN A 98 3.02 -9.13 17.36
C ASN A 98 4.11 -10.21 17.44
N GLY A 99 4.51 -10.59 18.64
CA GLY A 99 5.60 -11.53 18.89
C GLY A 99 5.22 -13.00 18.60
N VAL A 100 6.25 -13.81 18.53
CA VAL A 100 6.09 -15.26 18.30
C VAL A 100 5.54 -15.96 19.53
N ASP A 101 5.92 -15.49 20.73
CA ASP A 101 5.59 -16.15 21.98
C ASP A 101 4.11 -15.95 22.35
N GLU A 102 3.55 -14.77 22.08
CA GLU A 102 2.11 -14.51 22.24
C GLU A 102 1.27 -15.43 21.34
N ILE A 103 1.69 -15.64 20.09
CA ILE A 103 0.99 -16.54 19.17
C ILE A 103 1.18 -18.01 19.54
N ARG A 104 2.32 -18.38 20.12
CA ARG A 104 2.53 -19.73 20.69
C ARG A 104 1.60 -19.97 21.87
N ASP A 105 1.44 -19.01 22.77
CA ASP A 105 0.49 -19.10 23.88
C ASP A 105 -0.95 -19.28 23.39
N ILE A 106 -1.35 -18.55 22.35
CA ILE A 106 -2.66 -18.70 21.72
C ILE A 106 -2.82 -20.11 21.14
N ARG A 107 -1.82 -20.60 20.42
CA ARG A 107 -1.80 -21.96 19.87
C ARG A 107 -1.98 -22.99 20.97
N ASP A 108 -1.21 -22.90 22.05
CA ASP A 108 -1.26 -23.86 23.14
C ASP A 108 -2.60 -23.82 23.89
N LYS A 109 -3.16 -22.60 24.08
CA LYS A 109 -4.52 -22.42 24.64
C LYS A 109 -5.62 -22.89 23.71
N SER A 110 -5.40 -22.90 22.39
CA SER A 110 -6.36 -23.36 21.38
C SER A 110 -6.53 -24.88 21.34
N THR A 111 -5.65 -25.63 22.00
CA THR A 111 -5.79 -27.10 22.15
C THR A 111 -6.87 -27.50 23.15
N TYR A 112 -7.25 -26.58 24.04
CA TYR A 112 -8.25 -26.87 25.08
C TYR A 112 -9.66 -26.53 24.56
N ALA A 113 -10.62 -27.38 24.93
CA ALA A 113 -12.04 -27.20 24.64
C ALA A 113 -12.58 -25.87 25.25
N PRO A 114 -13.63 -25.28 24.66
CA PRO A 114 -14.32 -24.14 25.25
C PRO A 114 -14.91 -24.50 26.62
N SER A 115 -14.94 -23.56 27.56
CA SER A 115 -15.39 -23.76 28.93
C SER A 115 -16.91 -23.56 29.10
N ARG A 116 -17.48 -22.51 28.50
CA ARG A 116 -18.90 -22.11 28.61
C ARG A 116 -19.58 -21.95 27.25
N ALA A 117 -18.83 -21.57 26.23
CA ALA A 117 -19.33 -21.33 24.87
C ALA A 117 -19.36 -22.63 24.05
N ARG A 118 -20.06 -22.61 22.91
CA ARG A 118 -20.06 -23.73 21.96
C ARG A 118 -18.75 -23.78 21.16
N HIS A 119 -18.22 -22.60 20.80
CA HIS A 119 -16.97 -22.42 20.08
C HIS A 119 -16.04 -21.49 20.84
N LYS A 120 -14.78 -21.85 20.88
CA LYS A 120 -13.70 -20.96 21.32
C LYS A 120 -13.26 -20.11 20.15
N VAL A 121 -13.30 -18.79 20.28
CA VAL A 121 -13.07 -17.86 19.17
C VAL A 121 -11.89 -16.94 19.47
N TYR A 122 -10.94 -16.92 18.57
CA TYR A 122 -9.81 -15.98 18.60
C TYR A 122 -10.00 -14.92 17.51
N ILE A 123 -10.20 -13.67 17.91
CA ILE A 123 -10.29 -12.52 17.02
C ILE A 123 -8.95 -11.81 17.04
N ILE A 124 -8.19 -11.87 15.96
CA ILE A 124 -6.90 -11.19 15.81
C ILE A 124 -7.07 -10.01 14.88
N ASP A 125 -7.10 -8.81 15.45
CA ASP A 125 -7.23 -7.58 14.68
C ASP A 125 -5.86 -7.08 14.22
N GLU A 126 -5.84 -6.35 13.10
CA GLU A 126 -4.65 -5.85 12.38
C GLU A 126 -3.56 -6.94 12.20
N VAL A 127 -4.00 -8.16 11.83
CA VAL A 127 -3.14 -9.35 11.74
C VAL A 127 -1.90 -9.17 10.86
N HIS A 128 -1.90 -8.20 9.93
CA HIS A 128 -0.75 -7.85 9.10
C HIS A 128 0.45 -7.28 9.89
N MET A 129 0.23 -6.91 11.16
CA MET A 129 1.28 -6.44 12.07
C MET A 129 2.08 -7.58 12.72
N LEU A 130 1.63 -8.83 12.60
CA LEU A 130 2.34 -10.00 13.12
C LEU A 130 3.70 -10.16 12.44
N SER A 131 4.70 -10.58 13.23
CA SER A 131 6.01 -10.95 12.69
C SER A 131 5.91 -12.21 11.82
N THR A 132 6.88 -12.41 10.93
CA THR A 132 6.95 -13.62 10.08
C THR A 132 6.99 -14.90 10.93
N GLY A 133 7.70 -14.86 12.06
CA GLY A 133 7.74 -15.98 13.01
C GLY A 133 6.38 -16.27 13.65
N ALA A 134 5.59 -15.22 13.97
CA ALA A 134 4.25 -15.34 14.52
C ALA A 134 3.28 -15.95 13.49
N PHE A 135 3.34 -15.53 12.22
CA PHE A 135 2.57 -16.17 11.15
C PHE A 135 2.91 -17.66 11.01
N ASN A 136 4.19 -18.01 11.03
CA ASN A 136 4.61 -19.43 10.97
C ASN A 136 4.12 -20.23 12.18
N ALA A 137 4.09 -19.66 13.38
CA ALA A 137 3.53 -20.31 14.56
C ALA A 137 2.02 -20.58 14.42
N LEU A 138 1.27 -19.66 13.77
CA LEU A 138 -0.16 -19.79 13.53
C LEU A 138 -0.50 -20.86 12.47
N LEU A 139 0.39 -21.07 11.47
CA LEU A 139 0.16 -22.02 10.36
C LEU A 139 -0.21 -23.42 10.86
N LYS A 140 0.51 -23.94 11.86
CA LYS A 140 0.23 -25.30 12.39
C LYS A 140 -1.20 -25.44 12.91
N THR A 141 -1.72 -24.41 13.59
CA THR A 141 -3.08 -24.40 14.12
C THR A 141 -4.14 -24.28 13.02
N LEU A 142 -3.81 -23.58 11.94
CA LEU A 142 -4.70 -23.44 10.78
C LEU A 142 -4.68 -24.70 9.88
N GLU A 143 -3.61 -25.48 9.89
CA GLU A 143 -3.49 -26.74 9.15
C GLU A 143 -4.20 -27.90 9.87
N GLU A 144 -4.04 -27.95 11.20
CA GLU A 144 -4.61 -28.98 12.05
C GLU A 144 -5.59 -28.34 13.07
N PRO A 145 -6.77 -27.88 12.61
CA PRO A 145 -7.68 -27.14 13.47
C PRO A 145 -8.25 -28.01 14.58
N THR A 146 -8.22 -27.50 15.80
CA THR A 146 -8.88 -28.13 16.95
C THR A 146 -10.40 -28.02 16.82
N LYS A 147 -11.13 -29.05 17.15
CA LYS A 147 -12.59 -29.07 17.09
C LYS A 147 -13.19 -27.95 17.95
N ASN A 148 -14.16 -27.23 17.41
CA ASN A 148 -14.85 -26.11 18.06
C ASN A 148 -13.94 -24.89 18.38
N VAL A 149 -12.82 -24.74 17.68
CA VAL A 149 -11.99 -23.53 17.70
C VAL A 149 -12.10 -22.79 16.38
N VAL A 150 -12.32 -21.48 16.44
CA VAL A 150 -12.50 -20.63 15.28
C VAL A 150 -11.55 -19.43 15.37
N PHE A 151 -10.79 -19.20 14.30
CA PHE A 151 -9.95 -18.02 14.14
C PHE A 151 -10.63 -16.99 13.24
N ILE A 152 -10.69 -15.74 13.66
CA ILE A 152 -11.18 -14.63 12.86
C ILE A 152 -10.06 -13.60 12.79
N LEU A 153 -9.41 -13.54 11.63
CA LEU A 153 -8.31 -12.62 11.35
C LEU A 153 -8.88 -11.37 10.67
N ALA A 154 -8.51 -10.19 11.14
CA ALA A 154 -8.91 -8.93 10.50
C ALA A 154 -7.69 -8.14 10.04
N THR A 155 -7.75 -7.52 8.86
CA THR A 155 -6.64 -6.73 8.30
C THR A 155 -7.14 -5.57 7.45
N THR A 156 -6.38 -4.48 7.48
CA THR A 156 -6.53 -3.38 6.52
C THR A 156 -5.64 -3.57 5.30
N GLU A 157 -4.59 -4.42 5.38
CA GLU A 157 -3.57 -4.58 4.35
C GLU A 157 -3.45 -6.06 3.92
N LEU A 158 -4.33 -6.48 3.02
CA LEU A 158 -4.37 -7.87 2.53
C LEU A 158 -3.06 -8.31 1.87
N HIS A 159 -2.36 -7.39 1.18
CA HIS A 159 -1.11 -7.68 0.46
C HIS A 159 0.06 -8.06 1.39
N LYS A 160 -0.01 -7.73 2.68
CA LYS A 160 1.00 -8.11 3.67
C LYS A 160 0.77 -9.51 4.27
N ILE A 161 -0.38 -10.15 3.98
CA ILE A 161 -0.69 -11.48 4.52
C ILE A 161 -0.02 -12.55 3.65
N PRO A 162 0.76 -13.48 4.25
CA PRO A 162 1.40 -14.55 3.51
C PRO A 162 0.40 -15.44 2.75
N ALA A 163 0.77 -15.86 1.54
CA ALA A 163 -0.06 -16.73 0.71
C ALA A 163 -0.39 -18.08 1.40
N THR A 164 0.50 -18.55 2.26
CA THR A 164 0.32 -19.75 3.09
C THR A 164 -0.86 -19.64 4.07
N ILE A 165 -1.10 -18.45 4.63
CA ILE A 165 -2.28 -18.16 5.46
C ILE A 165 -3.52 -18.03 4.55
N LEU A 166 -3.41 -17.27 3.46
CA LEU A 166 -4.54 -17.01 2.55
C LEU A 166 -5.18 -18.29 1.97
N SER A 167 -4.39 -19.35 1.80
CA SER A 167 -4.88 -20.65 1.30
C SER A 167 -5.65 -21.48 2.34
N ARG A 168 -5.63 -21.10 3.63
CA ARG A 168 -6.21 -21.84 4.76
C ARG A 168 -7.37 -21.14 5.44
N VAL A 169 -7.75 -19.95 4.95
CA VAL A 169 -8.79 -19.13 5.56
C VAL A 169 -9.91 -18.83 4.55
N GLN A 170 -11.13 -18.76 5.04
CA GLN A 170 -12.25 -18.25 4.26
C GLN A 170 -12.19 -16.72 4.24
N ARG A 171 -12.06 -16.12 3.03
CA ARG A 171 -11.85 -14.68 2.88
C ARG A 171 -13.16 -13.95 2.67
N PHE A 172 -13.29 -12.81 3.38
CA PHE A 172 -14.40 -11.85 3.24
C PHE A 172 -13.82 -10.45 3.04
N GLU A 173 -14.24 -9.81 1.96
CA GLU A 173 -13.81 -8.45 1.62
C GLU A 173 -14.86 -7.44 2.05
N PHE A 174 -14.49 -6.56 2.97
CA PHE A 174 -15.29 -5.42 3.41
C PHE A 174 -14.98 -4.24 2.49
N LYS A 175 -16.01 -3.73 1.86
CA LYS A 175 -15.88 -2.59 0.94
C LYS A 175 -16.03 -1.27 1.71
N ALA A 176 -15.45 -0.20 1.16
CA ALA A 176 -15.75 1.15 1.62
C ALA A 176 -17.28 1.38 1.54
N ILE A 177 -17.84 1.93 2.62
CA ILE A 177 -19.28 2.19 2.70
C ILE A 177 -19.61 3.38 1.80
N LYS A 178 -20.68 3.29 1.04
CA LYS A 178 -21.13 4.38 0.17
C LYS A 178 -21.49 5.62 1.00
N GLN A 179 -21.12 6.79 0.50
CA GLN A 179 -21.38 8.07 1.17
C GLN A 179 -22.84 8.26 1.57
N ALA A 180 -23.78 7.94 0.67
CA ALA A 180 -25.21 8.01 0.96
C ALA A 180 -25.63 7.12 2.15
N ALA A 181 -25.11 5.88 2.22
CA ALA A 181 -25.43 4.98 3.33
C ALA A 181 -24.82 5.44 4.67
N ILE A 182 -23.66 6.11 4.64
CA ILE A 182 -23.11 6.77 5.84
C ILE A 182 -24.01 7.92 6.26
N GLN A 183 -24.38 8.79 5.32
CA GLN A 183 -25.25 9.94 5.59
C GLN A 183 -26.60 9.52 6.18
N GLU A 184 -27.26 8.51 5.61
CA GLU A 184 -28.50 7.95 6.14
C GLU A 184 -28.34 7.42 7.57
N HIS A 185 -27.24 6.73 7.84
CA HIS A 185 -27.01 6.19 9.19
C HIS A 185 -26.70 7.30 10.21
N LEU A 186 -25.96 8.35 9.83
CA LEU A 186 -25.72 9.52 10.69
C LEU A 186 -27.03 10.26 10.98
N ALA A 187 -27.88 10.43 9.96
CA ALA A 187 -29.19 11.04 10.13
C ALA A 187 -30.05 10.23 11.12
N TRP A 188 -30.12 8.91 10.93
CA TRP A 188 -30.86 8.03 11.85
C TRP A 188 -30.33 8.13 13.29
N ILE A 189 -29.03 8.22 13.52
CA ILE A 189 -28.46 8.39 14.86
C ILE A 189 -28.88 9.71 15.47
N LEU A 190 -28.83 10.81 14.73
CA LEU A 190 -29.23 12.13 15.24
C LEU A 190 -30.74 12.20 15.57
N GLU A 191 -31.58 11.50 14.80
CA GLU A 191 -32.99 11.32 15.08
C GLU A 191 -33.19 10.56 16.40
N GLN A 192 -32.42 9.48 16.65
CA GLN A 192 -32.48 8.75 17.93
C GLN A 192 -32.02 9.60 19.12
N GLU A 193 -31.06 10.49 18.91
CA GLU A 193 -30.61 11.45 19.96
C GLU A 193 -31.49 12.70 20.05
N SER A 194 -32.48 12.85 19.16
CA SER A 194 -33.37 14.04 19.07
C SER A 194 -32.58 15.34 18.84
N ILE A 195 -31.52 15.28 18.02
CA ILE A 195 -30.66 16.42 17.69
C ILE A 195 -30.96 16.89 16.26
N ALA A 196 -31.19 18.21 16.11
CA ALA A 196 -31.37 18.81 14.79
C ALA A 196 -30.07 18.78 13.96
N TYR A 197 -30.20 18.72 12.64
CA TYR A 197 -29.07 18.70 11.72
C TYR A 197 -29.40 19.28 10.35
N GLN A 198 -28.37 19.76 9.66
CA GLN A 198 -28.48 20.13 8.27
C GLN A 198 -27.98 18.96 7.39
N ALA A 199 -28.70 18.63 6.32
CA ALA A 199 -28.34 17.52 5.43
C ALA A 199 -26.94 17.69 4.78
N ASP A 200 -26.59 18.95 4.46
CA ASP A 200 -25.29 19.29 3.88
C ASP A 200 -24.13 19.08 4.86
N ALA A 201 -24.36 19.30 6.17
CA ALA A 201 -23.38 18.98 7.21
C ALA A 201 -23.06 17.49 7.23
N LEU A 202 -24.10 16.63 7.18
CA LEU A 202 -23.90 15.17 7.13
C LEU A 202 -23.23 14.71 5.84
N ASN A 203 -23.50 15.38 4.74
CA ASN A 203 -22.83 15.11 3.46
C ASN A 203 -21.31 15.36 3.57
N ILE A 204 -20.89 16.48 4.16
CA ILE A 204 -19.48 16.79 4.39
C ILE A 204 -18.83 15.75 5.30
N ILE A 205 -19.48 15.40 6.42
CA ILE A 205 -18.97 14.39 7.36
C ILE A 205 -18.83 13.03 6.66
N ALA A 206 -19.86 12.58 5.94
CA ALA A 206 -19.85 11.30 5.24
C ALA A 206 -18.76 11.23 4.14
N ARG A 207 -18.55 12.34 3.41
CA ARG A 207 -17.47 12.46 2.42
C ARG A 207 -16.10 12.41 3.08
N ARG A 208 -15.93 13.07 4.23
CA ARG A 208 -14.66 13.10 4.98
C ARG A 208 -14.28 11.75 5.56
N ALA A 209 -15.25 10.91 5.89
CA ALA A 209 -15.06 9.59 6.45
C ALA A 209 -14.49 8.56 5.45
N GLU A 210 -14.44 8.88 4.15
CA GLU A 210 -13.82 8.06 3.08
C GLU A 210 -14.28 6.58 3.11
N GLY A 211 -15.56 6.35 3.49
CA GLY A 211 -16.16 5.02 3.56
C GLY A 211 -15.98 4.30 4.90
N GLY A 212 -15.40 4.94 5.92
CA GLY A 212 -15.26 4.41 7.28
C GLY A 212 -16.37 4.88 8.21
N MET A 213 -17.29 4.01 8.66
CA MET A 213 -18.35 4.37 9.60
C MET A 213 -17.79 4.84 10.96
N ARG A 214 -16.72 4.22 11.44
CA ARG A 214 -16.07 4.61 12.70
C ARG A 214 -15.55 6.05 12.63
N ASP A 215 -14.94 6.42 11.51
CA ASP A 215 -14.39 7.76 11.31
C ASP A 215 -15.53 8.78 11.16
N ALA A 216 -16.62 8.43 10.45
CA ALA A 216 -17.82 9.26 10.36
C ALA A 216 -18.44 9.55 11.73
N LEU A 217 -18.59 8.52 12.56
CA LEU A 217 -19.14 8.67 13.92
C LEU A 217 -18.20 9.47 14.83
N SER A 218 -16.87 9.33 14.66
CA SER A 218 -15.92 10.12 15.44
C SER A 218 -15.96 11.61 15.06
N ILE A 219 -16.13 11.93 13.78
CA ILE A 219 -16.29 13.30 13.30
C ILE A 219 -17.65 13.87 13.80
N LEU A 220 -18.72 13.08 13.72
CA LEU A 220 -20.03 13.49 14.23
C LEU A 220 -19.99 13.78 15.74
N ASP A 221 -19.27 12.97 16.50
CA ASP A 221 -19.09 13.13 17.94
C ASP A 221 -18.38 14.45 18.28
N GLN A 222 -17.35 14.80 17.49
CA GLN A 222 -16.70 16.11 17.58
C GLN A 222 -17.67 17.25 17.21
N ALA A 223 -18.49 17.06 16.17
CA ALA A 223 -19.49 18.05 15.76
C ALA A 223 -20.50 18.33 16.89
N LEU A 224 -20.95 17.28 17.55
CA LEU A 224 -21.85 17.41 18.69
C LEU A 224 -21.22 18.12 19.90
N SER A 225 -19.90 17.95 20.07
CA SER A 225 -19.17 18.64 21.15
C SER A 225 -19.07 20.15 20.95
N LEU A 226 -19.15 20.63 19.70
CA LEU A 226 -19.17 22.06 19.35
C LEU A 226 -20.58 22.59 19.07
N SER A 227 -21.55 21.71 18.88
CA SER A 227 -22.93 22.13 18.60
C SER A 227 -23.57 22.81 19.83
N THR A 228 -24.32 23.87 19.55
CA THR A 228 -25.20 24.53 20.48
C THR A 228 -26.64 23.96 20.34
N ASP A 229 -27.63 24.59 20.94
CA ASP A 229 -29.04 24.21 20.84
C ASP A 229 -29.58 24.12 19.40
N GLN A 230 -28.86 24.64 18.42
CA GLN A 230 -29.23 24.59 16.99
C GLN A 230 -28.86 23.28 16.28
N GLY A 231 -28.12 22.38 16.96
CA GLY A 231 -27.74 21.09 16.40
C GLY A 231 -26.50 21.16 15.48
N VAL A 232 -26.35 20.19 14.55
CA VAL A 232 -25.20 20.09 13.67
C VAL A 232 -25.39 20.93 12.40
N SER A 233 -24.77 22.12 12.38
CA SER A 233 -24.83 23.04 11.23
C SER A 233 -23.71 22.74 10.21
N LEU A 234 -23.84 23.33 9.02
CA LEU A 234 -22.85 23.24 7.95
C LEU A 234 -21.50 23.82 8.40
N GLU A 235 -21.51 24.97 9.08
CA GLU A 235 -20.31 25.66 9.56
C GLU A 235 -19.53 24.79 10.55
N ILE A 236 -20.21 24.13 11.48
CA ILE A 236 -19.60 23.19 12.43
C ILE A 236 -18.96 22.02 11.69
N ALA A 237 -19.64 21.46 10.70
CA ALA A 237 -19.10 20.35 9.90
C ALA A 237 -17.86 20.78 9.10
N GLU A 238 -17.85 21.97 8.50
CA GLU A 238 -16.70 22.54 7.78
C GLU A 238 -15.53 22.83 8.73
N GLU A 239 -15.81 23.32 9.93
CA GLU A 239 -14.79 23.61 10.95
C GLU A 239 -14.05 22.33 11.36
N ILE A 240 -14.79 21.30 11.78
CA ILE A 240 -14.21 20.05 12.31
C ILE A 240 -13.50 19.24 11.22
N THR A 241 -14.10 19.16 10.04
CA THR A 241 -13.48 18.42 8.92
C THR A 241 -12.29 19.15 8.33
N GLY A 242 -12.09 20.41 8.68
CA GLY A 242 -11.10 21.29 8.03
C GLY A 242 -11.41 21.50 6.54
N SER A 243 -12.64 21.22 6.10
CA SER A 243 -13.06 21.42 4.72
C SER A 243 -13.10 22.90 4.38
N ILE A 244 -12.76 23.22 3.13
CA ILE A 244 -12.90 24.58 2.65
C ILE A 244 -14.38 24.83 2.32
N SER A 245 -14.89 25.98 2.75
CA SER A 245 -16.25 26.39 2.44
C SER A 245 -16.49 26.35 0.92
N ILE A 246 -17.66 25.86 0.53
CA ILE A 246 -18.06 25.78 -0.87
C ILE A 246 -18.00 27.18 -1.52
N VAL A 247 -18.46 28.19 -0.79
CA VAL A 247 -18.44 29.59 -1.26
C VAL A 247 -17.01 30.07 -1.51
N ALA A 248 -16.07 29.78 -0.60
CA ALA A 248 -14.67 30.18 -0.77
C ALA A 248 -14.00 29.48 -1.99
N LEU A 249 -14.37 28.23 -2.28
CA LEU A 249 -13.89 27.53 -3.49
C LEU A 249 -14.56 28.07 -4.76
N ASP A 250 -15.84 28.38 -4.71
CA ASP A 250 -16.59 29.00 -5.82
C ASP A 250 -15.92 30.33 -6.23
N ASP A 251 -15.71 31.22 -5.24
CA ASP A 251 -15.08 32.53 -5.46
C ASP A 251 -13.63 32.39 -5.93
N TYR A 252 -12.87 31.47 -5.34
CA TYR A 252 -11.49 31.23 -5.77
C TYR A 252 -11.41 30.80 -7.23
N VAL A 253 -12.23 29.84 -7.65
CA VAL A 253 -12.24 29.34 -9.03
C VAL A 253 -12.78 30.43 -9.97
N HIS A 254 -13.77 31.22 -9.56
CA HIS A 254 -14.28 32.34 -10.32
C HIS A 254 -13.18 33.37 -10.64
N HIS A 255 -12.36 33.73 -9.63
CA HIS A 255 -11.23 34.63 -9.85
C HIS A 255 -10.13 34.01 -10.74
N LEU A 256 -9.91 32.71 -10.66
CA LEU A 256 -8.99 32.03 -11.59
C LEU A 256 -9.49 32.09 -13.04
N MET A 257 -10.81 32.01 -13.26
CA MET A 257 -11.41 32.16 -14.59
C MET A 257 -11.28 33.58 -15.13
N ALA A 258 -11.40 34.57 -14.25
CA ALA A 258 -11.23 35.99 -14.59
C ALA A 258 -9.75 36.37 -14.80
N GLU A 259 -8.80 35.41 -14.68
CA GLU A 259 -7.34 35.63 -14.73
C GLU A 259 -6.84 36.61 -13.65
N ASP A 260 -7.63 36.83 -12.60
CA ASP A 260 -7.28 37.75 -11.51
C ASP A 260 -6.48 37.00 -10.42
N ALA A 261 -5.18 36.88 -10.69
CA ALA A 261 -4.26 36.25 -9.74
C ALA A 261 -4.23 36.97 -8.39
N SER A 262 -4.47 38.29 -8.37
CA SER A 262 -4.43 39.08 -7.13
C SER A 262 -5.58 38.75 -6.20
N GLN A 263 -6.80 38.63 -6.72
CA GLN A 263 -7.96 38.23 -5.92
C GLN A 263 -7.93 36.76 -5.53
N ALA A 264 -7.47 35.88 -6.45
CA ALA A 264 -7.28 34.46 -6.13
C ALA A 264 -6.27 34.26 -4.98
N LEU A 265 -5.16 35.02 -4.96
CA LEU A 265 -4.18 35.00 -3.86
C LEU A 265 -4.77 35.54 -2.54
N LYS A 266 -5.59 36.59 -2.60
CA LYS A 266 -6.29 37.09 -1.39
C LYS A 266 -7.26 36.06 -0.82
N ASN A 267 -8.02 35.38 -1.69
CA ASN A 267 -8.90 34.29 -1.27
C ASN A 267 -8.09 33.15 -0.64
N LEU A 268 -6.95 32.78 -1.21
CA LEU A 268 -6.04 31.79 -0.64
C LEU A 268 -5.53 32.23 0.74
N GLU A 269 -5.16 33.50 0.89
CA GLU A 269 -4.73 34.07 2.17
C GLU A 269 -5.84 34.00 3.23
N THR A 270 -7.06 34.38 2.88
CA THR A 270 -8.24 34.25 3.75
C THR A 270 -8.46 32.79 4.20
N ILE A 271 -8.34 31.84 3.27
CA ILE A 271 -8.43 30.42 3.57
C ILE A 271 -7.32 29.97 4.52
N TYR A 272 -6.08 30.43 4.28
CA TYR A 272 -4.94 30.13 5.13
C TYR A 272 -5.10 30.71 6.55
N ASP A 273 -5.50 31.96 6.66
CA ASP A 273 -5.68 32.69 7.93
C ASP A 273 -6.83 32.11 8.77
N SER A 274 -7.79 31.44 8.12
CA SER A 274 -8.81 30.65 8.82
C SER A 274 -8.29 29.32 9.39
N GLY A 275 -6.97 29.08 9.36
CA GLY A 275 -6.33 27.88 9.92
C GLY A 275 -6.46 26.62 9.06
N LYS A 276 -6.95 26.73 7.82
CA LYS A 276 -7.13 25.57 6.94
C LYS A 276 -5.80 25.12 6.33
N SER A 277 -5.61 23.80 6.24
CA SER A 277 -4.41 23.22 5.65
C SER A 277 -4.36 23.42 4.13
N MET A 278 -3.23 23.89 3.60
CA MET A 278 -3.03 24.04 2.16
C MET A 278 -3.07 22.70 1.40
N SER A 279 -2.69 21.62 2.03
CA SER A 279 -2.84 20.26 1.48
C SER A 279 -4.32 19.89 1.31
N ARG A 280 -5.13 20.28 2.29
CA ARG A 280 -6.58 20.09 2.23
C ARG A 280 -7.20 20.96 1.15
N PHE A 281 -6.82 22.23 1.10
CA PHE A 281 -7.24 23.16 0.05
C PHE A 281 -7.00 22.58 -1.36
N ALA A 282 -5.79 22.13 -1.65
CA ALA A 282 -5.47 21.55 -2.95
C ALA A 282 -6.32 20.29 -3.27
N THR A 283 -6.62 19.46 -2.26
CA THR A 283 -7.45 18.26 -2.44
C THR A 283 -8.92 18.62 -2.67
N ASP A 284 -9.46 19.60 -1.94
CA ASP A 284 -10.83 20.06 -2.12
C ASP A 284 -11.02 20.77 -3.44
N LEU A 285 -10.01 21.52 -3.90
CA LEU A 285 -9.98 22.14 -5.23
C LEU A 285 -9.98 21.09 -6.36
N LEU A 286 -9.20 20.01 -6.23
CA LEU A 286 -9.25 18.87 -7.17
C LEU A 286 -10.65 18.25 -7.22
N THR A 287 -11.28 18.09 -6.06
CA THR A 287 -12.65 17.55 -5.97
C THR A 287 -13.65 18.48 -6.64
N TYR A 288 -13.49 19.78 -6.46
CA TYR A 288 -14.32 20.81 -7.11
C TYR A 288 -14.20 20.75 -8.65
N LEU A 289 -12.99 20.69 -9.17
CA LEU A 289 -12.75 20.58 -10.61
C LEU A 289 -13.28 19.25 -11.19
N ARG A 290 -13.18 18.16 -10.43
CA ARG A 290 -13.81 16.88 -10.82
C ARG A 290 -15.33 17.03 -10.92
N ASP A 291 -15.98 17.70 -9.95
CA ASP A 291 -17.41 17.89 -9.95
C ASP A 291 -17.85 18.74 -11.18
N LEU A 292 -17.08 19.79 -11.54
CA LEU A 292 -17.29 20.52 -12.79
C LEU A 292 -17.20 19.61 -14.03
N LEU A 293 -16.18 18.73 -14.09
CA LEU A 293 -16.03 17.77 -15.19
C LEU A 293 -17.22 16.81 -15.28
N MET A 294 -17.67 16.29 -14.15
CA MET A 294 -18.79 15.34 -14.10
C MET A 294 -20.07 15.98 -14.63
N VAL A 295 -20.41 17.20 -14.17
CA VAL A 295 -21.59 17.92 -14.63
C VAL A 295 -21.50 18.24 -16.12
N LYS A 296 -20.33 18.69 -16.62
CA LYS A 296 -20.11 18.96 -18.06
C LYS A 296 -20.20 17.71 -18.92
N SER A 297 -19.91 16.53 -18.35
CA SER A 297 -20.01 15.23 -19.03
C SER A 297 -21.41 14.60 -18.94
N GLY A 298 -22.42 15.33 -18.45
CA GLY A 298 -23.80 14.87 -18.35
C GLY A 298 -24.16 14.18 -17.03
N GLY A 299 -23.29 14.29 -16.01
CA GLY A 299 -23.61 13.84 -14.64
C GLY A 299 -24.56 14.81 -13.90
N ASP A 300 -25.16 14.32 -12.83
CA ASP A 300 -26.05 15.12 -12.00
C ASP A 300 -25.29 16.27 -11.30
N ASN A 301 -25.90 17.47 -11.32
CA ASN A 301 -25.36 18.60 -10.56
C ASN A 301 -25.75 18.46 -9.09
N SER A 302 -24.83 18.01 -8.28
CA SER A 302 -25.03 17.91 -6.82
C SER A 302 -24.80 19.22 -6.06
N ARG A 303 -24.30 20.28 -6.75
CA ARG A 303 -24.02 21.58 -6.17
C ARG A 303 -25.05 22.61 -6.65
N GLN A 304 -25.76 23.25 -5.74
CA GLN A 304 -26.81 24.23 -6.04
C GLN A 304 -26.32 25.68 -5.95
N SER A 305 -25.01 25.95 -6.07
CA SER A 305 -24.47 27.30 -6.03
C SER A 305 -24.62 27.99 -7.37
N ALA A 306 -25.03 29.28 -7.38
CA ALA A 306 -25.10 30.10 -8.57
C ALA A 306 -23.70 30.30 -9.21
N VAL A 307 -22.69 30.58 -8.38
CA VAL A 307 -21.29 30.77 -8.80
C VAL A 307 -20.71 29.48 -9.37
N PHE A 308 -21.06 28.30 -8.82
CA PHE A 308 -20.68 27.03 -9.44
C PHE A 308 -21.22 26.88 -10.85
N ASN A 309 -22.48 27.30 -11.08
CA ASN A 309 -23.07 27.25 -12.43
C ASN A 309 -22.38 28.23 -13.40
N GLU A 310 -21.94 29.40 -12.94
CA GLU A 310 -21.12 30.34 -13.73
C GLU A 310 -19.75 29.69 -14.06
N ASN A 311 -19.13 29.02 -13.09
CA ASN A 311 -17.87 28.31 -13.27
C ASN A 311 -17.98 27.14 -14.26
N LEU A 312 -19.17 26.63 -14.57
CA LEU A 312 -19.37 25.66 -15.67
C LEU A 312 -19.02 26.22 -17.07
N ALA A 313 -18.82 27.52 -17.22
CA ALA A 313 -18.34 28.10 -18.48
C ALA A 313 -16.89 27.69 -18.85
N ILE A 314 -16.09 27.24 -17.89
CA ILE A 314 -14.69 26.76 -18.10
C ILE A 314 -14.65 25.69 -19.20
N SER A 315 -13.71 25.77 -20.15
CA SER A 315 -13.52 24.70 -21.14
C SER A 315 -13.00 23.40 -20.48
N LEU A 316 -13.30 22.25 -21.07
CA LEU A 316 -12.80 20.96 -20.59
C LEU A 316 -11.27 20.92 -20.56
N ASP A 317 -10.62 21.40 -21.61
CA ASP A 317 -9.17 21.45 -21.70
C ASP A 317 -8.55 22.28 -20.58
N ARG A 318 -9.19 23.40 -20.22
CA ARG A 318 -8.75 24.23 -19.11
C ARG A 318 -8.87 23.52 -17.76
N ILE A 319 -9.96 22.81 -17.53
CA ILE A 319 -10.13 22.01 -16.29
C ILE A 319 -9.04 20.93 -16.21
N PHE A 320 -8.74 20.21 -17.29
CA PHE A 320 -7.66 19.21 -17.30
C PHE A 320 -6.28 19.84 -17.03
N GLN A 321 -5.99 21.02 -17.61
CA GLN A 321 -4.75 21.75 -17.32
C GLN A 321 -4.66 22.14 -15.84
N MET A 322 -5.75 22.66 -15.25
CA MET A 322 -5.80 23.02 -13.83
C MET A 322 -5.55 21.80 -12.96
N ILE A 323 -6.19 20.66 -13.25
CA ILE A 323 -5.97 19.40 -12.53
C ILE A 323 -4.51 18.97 -12.63
N ALA A 324 -3.89 19.05 -13.80
CA ALA A 324 -2.48 18.69 -13.99
C ALA A 324 -1.54 19.58 -13.16
N ILE A 325 -1.77 20.91 -13.16
CA ILE A 325 -0.99 21.87 -12.34
C ILE A 325 -1.14 21.54 -10.85
N ILE A 326 -2.36 21.34 -10.34
CA ILE A 326 -2.59 21.02 -8.92
C ILE A 326 -1.93 19.70 -8.55
N THR A 327 -2.05 18.69 -9.40
CA THR A 327 -1.46 17.37 -9.17
C THR A 327 0.06 17.42 -9.09
N SER A 328 0.70 18.25 -9.92
CA SER A 328 2.17 18.42 -9.90
C SER A 328 2.67 19.11 -8.62
N HIS A 329 1.91 20.04 -8.03
CA HIS A 329 2.27 20.74 -6.79
C HIS A 329 1.85 20.01 -5.51
N LEU A 330 0.91 19.07 -5.61
CA LEU A 330 0.34 18.38 -4.44
C LEU A 330 1.37 17.63 -3.57
N PRO A 331 2.40 16.93 -4.12
CA PRO A 331 3.45 16.32 -3.32
C PRO A 331 4.25 17.34 -2.50
N GLU A 332 4.58 18.48 -3.10
CA GLU A 332 5.34 19.56 -2.44
C GLU A 332 4.52 20.22 -1.34
N ILE A 333 3.22 20.46 -1.60
CA ILE A 333 2.29 21.00 -0.59
C ILE A 333 2.12 20.00 0.58
N LYS A 334 2.13 18.68 0.32
CA LYS A 334 1.95 17.65 1.36
C LYS A 334 3.21 17.39 2.19
N LYS A 335 4.39 17.41 1.56
CA LYS A 335 5.67 16.98 2.17
C LYS A 335 6.65 18.12 2.37
N GLY A 336 6.46 19.25 1.69
CA GLY A 336 7.35 20.40 1.73
C GLY A 336 7.31 21.14 3.08
N SER A 337 8.40 21.80 3.41
CA SER A 337 8.54 22.62 4.64
C SER A 337 7.72 23.92 4.59
N HIS A 338 7.29 24.37 3.41
CA HIS A 338 6.57 25.63 3.20
C HIS A 338 5.30 25.44 2.35
N PRO A 339 4.25 24.74 2.85
CA PRO A 339 3.03 24.45 2.08
C PRO A 339 2.34 25.69 1.50
N ARG A 340 2.39 26.84 2.23
CA ARG A 340 1.81 28.10 1.78
C ARG A 340 2.47 28.61 0.50
N ILE A 341 3.79 28.62 0.43
CA ILE A 341 4.54 29.12 -0.74
C ILE A 341 4.21 28.28 -1.98
N TYR A 342 4.15 26.96 -1.84
CA TYR A 342 3.77 26.08 -2.95
C TYR A 342 2.33 26.28 -3.41
N ALA A 343 1.39 26.55 -2.48
CA ALA A 343 0.01 26.88 -2.82
C ALA A 343 -0.11 28.24 -3.53
N GLU A 344 0.66 29.24 -3.12
CA GLU A 344 0.75 30.56 -3.80
C GLU A 344 1.33 30.42 -5.22
N MET A 345 2.41 29.65 -5.40
CA MET A 345 3.00 29.35 -6.70
C MET A 345 1.99 28.62 -7.62
N MET A 346 1.30 27.61 -7.09
CA MET A 346 0.23 26.90 -7.77
C MET A 346 -0.87 27.88 -8.22
N THR A 347 -1.32 28.79 -7.35
CA THR A 347 -2.34 29.79 -7.65
C THR A 347 -1.93 30.72 -8.79
N ILE A 348 -0.69 31.20 -8.79
CA ILE A 348 -0.14 32.03 -9.86
C ILE A 348 -0.12 31.27 -11.19
N GLN A 349 0.26 30.00 -11.18
CA GLN A 349 0.26 29.18 -12.39
C GLN A 349 -1.16 28.87 -12.87
N LEU A 350 -2.11 28.65 -11.96
CA LEU A 350 -3.52 28.45 -12.28
C LEU A 350 -4.17 29.70 -12.88
N ALA A 351 -3.82 30.89 -12.41
CA ALA A 351 -4.36 32.16 -12.93
C ALA A 351 -3.76 32.58 -14.28
N LYS A 352 -2.53 32.13 -14.59
CA LYS A 352 -1.95 32.39 -15.90
C LYS A 352 -2.63 31.51 -16.94
N GLN A 353 -3.25 32.13 -17.94
CA GLN A 353 -3.59 31.43 -19.16
C GLN A 353 -2.25 31.00 -19.79
N GLN A 354 -1.93 29.74 -19.79
CA GLN A 354 -0.99 29.23 -20.76
C GLN A 354 -1.68 29.44 -22.11
N GLN A 355 -1.39 30.57 -22.75
CA GLN A 355 -1.42 30.59 -24.19
C GLN A 355 -0.64 29.33 -24.58
N ALA A 356 -1.34 28.37 -25.17
CA ALA A 356 -0.66 27.33 -25.90
C ALA A 356 0.30 28.13 -26.81
N SER A 357 1.55 28.17 -26.38
CA SER A 357 2.61 28.64 -27.24
C SER A 357 2.60 27.62 -28.36
N SER A 358 1.98 28.03 -29.47
CA SER A 358 2.09 27.40 -30.77
C SER A 358 3.53 27.52 -31.34
N ASP A 359 4.48 27.72 -30.46
CA ASP A 359 5.91 27.52 -30.67
C ASP A 359 6.33 26.14 -30.13
N VAL A 360 5.62 25.10 -30.54
CA VAL A 360 6.27 23.80 -30.73
C VAL A 360 7.17 24.05 -31.95
N PRO A 361 8.52 23.98 -31.82
CA PRO A 361 9.40 24.17 -32.96
C PRO A 361 8.87 23.24 -34.06
N LEU A 362 8.65 23.82 -35.28
CA LEU A 362 8.16 23.08 -36.45
C LEU A 362 8.89 21.74 -36.63
N GLN A 363 10.17 21.66 -36.22
CA GLN A 363 10.98 20.48 -36.17
C GLN A 363 10.39 19.34 -35.28
N ILE A 364 9.82 19.65 -34.13
CA ILE A 364 9.24 18.60 -33.24
C ILE A 364 7.94 18.05 -33.83
N VAL A 365 7.15 18.89 -34.53
CA VAL A 365 5.93 18.43 -35.21
C VAL A 365 6.30 17.58 -36.43
N GLU A 366 7.33 17.97 -37.18
CA GLU A 366 7.86 17.19 -38.32
C GLU A 366 8.47 15.87 -37.85
N ASP A 367 9.24 15.86 -36.76
CA ASP A 367 9.81 14.65 -36.17
C ASP A 367 8.70 13.68 -35.66
N PHE A 368 7.61 14.23 -35.09
CA PHE A 368 6.47 13.42 -34.64
C PHE A 368 5.67 12.83 -35.81
N GLU A 369 5.51 13.59 -36.90
CA GLU A 369 4.87 13.06 -38.10
C GLU A 369 5.76 12.05 -38.83
N GLN A 370 7.07 12.22 -38.84
CA GLN A 370 8.01 11.22 -39.36
C GLN A 370 7.96 9.92 -38.53
N LEU A 371 7.99 10.02 -37.20
CA LEU A 371 7.87 8.84 -36.32
C LEU A 371 6.55 8.11 -36.52
N ARG A 372 5.46 8.86 -36.74
CA ARG A 372 4.13 8.29 -37.01
C ARG A 372 4.08 7.58 -38.36
N GLN A 373 4.75 8.12 -39.38
CA GLN A 373 4.87 7.49 -40.70
C GLN A 373 5.73 6.22 -40.63
N GLU A 374 6.85 6.25 -39.91
CA GLU A 374 7.68 5.07 -39.67
C GLU A 374 6.92 3.97 -38.92
N MET A 375 6.11 4.32 -37.90
CA MET A 375 5.26 3.36 -37.21
C MET A 375 4.21 2.72 -38.14
N VAL A 376 3.63 3.48 -39.05
CA VAL A 376 2.67 2.97 -40.03
C VAL A 376 3.38 2.06 -41.05
N GLN A 377 4.57 2.43 -41.51
CA GLN A 377 5.37 1.59 -42.41
C GLN A 377 5.80 0.28 -41.75
N LEU A 378 6.31 0.31 -40.52
CA LEU A 378 6.67 -0.87 -39.75
C LEU A 378 5.46 -1.80 -39.50
N LYS A 379 4.28 -1.22 -39.26
CA LYS A 379 3.04 -1.98 -39.08
C LYS A 379 2.60 -2.65 -40.37
N ASN A 380 2.76 -2.00 -41.52
CA ASN A 380 2.46 -2.57 -42.84
C ASN A 380 3.49 -3.65 -43.23
N GLU A 381 4.78 -3.49 -42.93
CA GLU A 381 5.80 -4.49 -43.13
C GLU A 381 5.56 -5.73 -42.24
N LEU A 382 5.15 -5.54 -40.97
CA LEU A 382 4.73 -6.64 -40.10
C LEU A 382 3.51 -7.40 -40.62
N GLN A 383 2.53 -6.71 -41.22
CA GLN A 383 1.39 -7.35 -41.86
C GLN A 383 1.75 -8.10 -43.15
N GLN A 384 2.68 -7.60 -43.92
CA GLN A 384 3.19 -8.30 -45.14
C GLN A 384 4.03 -9.55 -44.76
N LEU A 385 4.79 -9.50 -43.66
CA LEU A 385 5.54 -10.66 -43.15
C LEU A 385 4.64 -11.75 -42.54
N GLN A 386 3.45 -11.39 -42.09
CA GLN A 386 2.46 -12.36 -41.58
C GLN A 386 1.66 -13.07 -42.69
N GLN A 387 1.71 -12.61 -43.93
CA GLN A 387 0.94 -13.15 -45.06
C GLN A 387 1.77 -14.04 -46.01
N SER A 388 3.03 -14.34 -45.73
CA SER A 388 3.84 -15.25 -46.55
C SER A 388 4.25 -16.49 -45.76
N PRO A 389 3.63 -17.67 -46.04
CA PRO A 389 4.13 -18.93 -45.53
C PRO A 389 5.11 -19.52 -46.54
N GLU A 390 6.40 -19.47 -46.30
CA GLU A 390 7.35 -20.51 -46.73
C GLU A 390 8.78 -20.22 -46.28
N SER A 391 9.32 -21.22 -45.58
CA SER A 391 10.72 -21.63 -45.47
C SER A 391 11.82 -20.61 -45.70
N VAL A 392 12.66 -20.39 -44.66
CA VAL A 392 14.12 -20.36 -44.82
C VAL A 392 14.83 -20.43 -43.46
N SER A 393 15.77 -21.34 -43.42
CA SER A 393 16.93 -21.56 -42.56
C SER A 393 17.43 -20.43 -41.66
N HIS A 394 17.84 -20.86 -40.48
CA HIS A 394 18.59 -20.10 -39.47
C HIS A 394 19.73 -19.25 -40.06
N LYS A 395 19.57 -17.94 -40.00
CA LYS A 395 20.66 -16.99 -39.98
C LYS A 395 20.52 -16.09 -38.78
N LYS A 396 21.49 -16.12 -37.86
CA LYS A 396 21.58 -15.31 -36.66
C LYS A 396 21.30 -13.84 -36.98
N MET A 397 20.18 -13.32 -36.49
CA MET A 397 19.88 -11.89 -36.55
C MET A 397 20.43 -11.23 -35.29
N ARG A 398 21.36 -10.30 -35.51
CA ARG A 398 21.87 -9.39 -34.48
C ARG A 398 20.72 -8.56 -33.97
N SER A 399 20.45 -8.63 -32.64
CA SER A 399 19.51 -7.78 -31.97
C SER A 399 19.99 -6.32 -32.04
N THR A 400 19.20 -5.47 -32.65
CA THR A 400 19.34 -4.01 -32.55
C THR A 400 18.93 -3.58 -31.14
N LYS A 401 19.88 -2.98 -30.43
CA LYS A 401 19.76 -2.47 -29.08
C LYS A 401 18.78 -1.29 -29.08
N SER A 402 17.76 -1.37 -28.21
CA SER A 402 17.10 -0.18 -27.69
C SER A 402 18.14 0.67 -26.95
N SER A 403 18.18 1.97 -27.21
CA SER A 403 19.00 2.94 -26.50
C SER A 403 18.46 3.15 -25.08
N GLY A 404 18.73 2.17 -24.21
CA GLY A 404 18.61 2.33 -22.77
C GLY A 404 20.01 2.62 -22.21
N PHE A 405 20.12 3.47 -21.27
CA PHE A 405 21.29 3.78 -20.47
C PHE A 405 22.05 2.47 -20.15
N THR A 406 23.27 2.28 -20.67
CA THR A 406 24.06 1.08 -20.44
C THR A 406 25.23 1.43 -19.52
N TYR A 407 25.04 1.15 -18.23
CA TYR A 407 26.15 1.07 -17.28
C TYR A 407 27.07 -0.11 -17.68
N LYS A 408 28.36 0.16 -17.86
CA LYS A 408 29.34 -0.88 -18.20
C LYS A 408 29.85 -1.51 -16.91
N VAL A 409 29.33 -2.69 -16.60
CA VAL A 409 29.77 -3.52 -15.48
C VAL A 409 31.15 -4.14 -15.85
N ASP A 410 32.10 -4.07 -14.91
CA ASP A 410 33.39 -4.77 -15.07
C ASP A 410 33.23 -6.28 -14.83
N ARG A 411 32.77 -6.97 -15.89
CA ARG A 411 32.49 -8.42 -15.87
C ARG A 411 33.68 -9.26 -15.45
N THR A 412 34.88 -8.86 -15.87
CA THR A 412 36.11 -9.63 -15.63
C THR A 412 36.45 -9.65 -14.15
N LYS A 413 36.36 -8.49 -13.51
CA LYS A 413 36.63 -8.33 -12.08
C LYS A 413 35.60 -9.05 -11.21
N ILE A 414 34.30 -9.01 -11.59
CA ILE A 414 33.25 -9.71 -10.87
C ILE A 414 33.41 -11.24 -10.94
N LEU A 415 33.71 -11.78 -12.14
CA LEU A 415 33.94 -13.21 -12.31
C LEU A 415 35.17 -13.68 -11.54
N GLN A 416 36.23 -12.88 -11.49
CA GLN A 416 37.42 -13.15 -10.68
C GLN A 416 37.06 -13.22 -9.18
N ILE A 417 36.28 -12.26 -8.65
CA ILE A 417 35.86 -12.27 -7.25
C ILE A 417 34.96 -13.47 -6.94
N MET A 418 34.09 -13.87 -7.88
CA MET A 418 33.29 -15.08 -7.73
C MET A 418 34.18 -16.35 -7.67
N GLU A 419 35.24 -16.41 -8.47
CA GLU A 419 36.17 -17.51 -8.46
C GLU A 419 36.97 -17.58 -7.15
N GLU A 420 37.49 -16.45 -6.66
CA GLU A 420 38.17 -16.34 -5.37
C GLU A 420 37.24 -16.74 -4.21
N THR A 421 35.95 -16.34 -4.26
CA THR A 421 34.95 -16.70 -3.27
C THR A 421 34.65 -18.20 -3.23
N VAL A 422 34.69 -18.88 -4.35
CA VAL A 422 34.51 -20.34 -4.42
C VAL A 422 35.73 -21.09 -3.88
N GLN A 423 36.94 -20.53 -4.06
CA GLN A 423 38.18 -21.12 -3.53
C GLN A 423 38.28 -21.04 -2.01
N ASP A 424 37.76 -19.95 -1.40
CA ASP A 424 37.75 -19.77 0.06
C ASP A 424 36.33 -19.35 0.54
N SER A 425 35.40 -20.31 0.44
CA SER A 425 33.99 -20.08 0.69
C SER A 425 33.68 -19.74 2.15
N GLU A 426 34.41 -20.29 3.13
CA GLU A 426 34.19 -20.07 4.55
C GLU A 426 34.61 -18.64 4.96
N GLN A 427 35.73 -18.16 4.47
CA GLN A 427 36.23 -16.82 4.78
C GLN A 427 35.41 -15.74 4.09
N SER A 428 35.02 -15.94 2.84
CA SER A 428 34.13 -15.04 2.09
C SER A 428 32.75 -14.92 2.74
N ARG A 429 32.22 -16.01 3.30
CA ARG A 429 30.96 -15.98 4.06
C ARG A 429 31.09 -15.15 5.32
N ARG A 430 32.18 -15.27 6.08
CA ARG A 430 32.45 -14.44 7.27
C ARG A 430 32.52 -12.95 6.92
N TYR A 431 33.15 -12.57 5.80
CA TYR A 431 33.19 -11.18 5.34
C TYR A 431 31.81 -10.67 4.93
N LEU A 432 31.01 -11.47 4.23
CA LEU A 432 29.65 -11.10 3.85
C LEU A 432 28.72 -10.94 5.05
N ASP A 433 28.79 -11.84 6.03
CA ASP A 433 27.99 -11.79 7.26
C ASP A 433 28.38 -10.57 8.11
N ALA A 434 29.68 -10.27 8.22
CA ALA A 434 30.16 -9.06 8.90
C ALA A 434 29.66 -7.79 8.20
N LEU A 435 29.67 -7.75 6.86
CA LEU A 435 29.17 -6.64 6.07
C LEU A 435 27.66 -6.46 6.23
N LYS A 436 26.88 -7.54 6.22
CA LYS A 436 25.43 -7.51 6.46
C LYS A 436 25.10 -7.07 7.88
N GLY A 437 25.88 -7.51 8.87
CA GLY A 437 25.74 -7.08 10.27
C GLY A 437 25.99 -5.60 10.47
N ALA A 438 26.99 -5.03 9.80
CA ALA A 438 27.33 -3.61 9.87
C ALA A 438 26.49 -2.73 8.92
N TRP A 439 25.59 -3.29 8.10
CA TRP A 439 24.91 -2.57 7.03
C TRP A 439 24.09 -1.38 7.53
N HIS A 440 23.39 -1.52 8.65
CA HIS A 440 22.61 -0.43 9.24
C HIS A 440 23.51 0.69 9.78
N GLU A 441 24.62 0.34 10.43
CA GLU A 441 25.60 1.31 10.94
C GLU A 441 26.27 2.08 9.80
N ILE A 442 26.56 1.42 8.68
CA ILE A 442 27.05 2.07 7.46
C ILE A 442 26.06 3.09 6.95
N LEU A 443 24.79 2.69 6.77
CA LEU A 443 23.73 3.59 6.28
C LEU A 443 23.48 4.79 7.22
N ASP A 444 23.66 4.62 8.53
CA ASP A 444 23.48 5.69 9.50
C ASP A 444 24.67 6.65 9.60
N SER A 445 25.85 6.19 9.20
CA SER A 445 27.11 6.94 9.28
C SER A 445 27.44 7.76 8.02
N ILE A 446 26.72 7.55 6.91
CA ILE A 446 26.93 8.23 5.64
C ILE A 446 25.98 9.42 5.46
N SER A 447 26.30 10.31 4.50
CA SER A 447 25.45 11.46 4.17
C SER A 447 24.04 11.05 3.73
N ALA A 448 23.04 11.94 3.88
CA ALA A 448 21.66 11.68 3.45
C ALA A 448 21.56 11.37 1.95
N GLN A 449 22.45 11.96 1.12
CA GLN A 449 22.49 11.70 -0.33
C GLN A 449 23.06 10.31 -0.62
N ASP A 450 24.12 9.90 0.06
CA ASP A 450 24.75 8.58 -0.12
C ASP A 450 23.87 7.47 0.47
N ARG A 451 23.17 7.76 1.58
CA ARG A 451 22.16 6.86 2.14
C ARG A 451 21.02 6.59 1.13
N ALA A 452 20.47 7.62 0.48
CA ALA A 452 19.44 7.47 -0.53
C ALA A 452 19.92 6.63 -1.73
N LEU A 453 21.20 6.72 -2.08
CA LEU A 453 21.81 5.94 -3.16
C LEU A 453 21.96 4.46 -2.78
N LEU A 454 22.37 4.16 -1.55
CA LEU A 454 22.61 2.78 -1.09
C LEU A 454 21.33 2.08 -0.57
N LEU A 455 20.24 2.80 -0.26
CA LEU A 455 19.00 2.23 0.24
C LEU A 455 18.35 1.19 -0.70
N GLY A 456 18.59 1.30 -2.01
CA GLY A 456 18.13 0.34 -3.03
C GLY A 456 19.18 -0.71 -3.39
N SER A 457 20.19 -0.94 -2.55
CA SER A 457 21.22 -1.95 -2.79
C SER A 457 21.32 -2.96 -1.65
N GLU A 458 21.81 -4.15 -1.99
CA GLU A 458 22.07 -5.21 -1.02
C GLU A 458 23.47 -5.83 -1.24
N PRO A 459 24.22 -6.13 -0.17
CA PRO A 459 25.49 -6.83 -0.27
C PRO A 459 25.24 -8.30 -0.63
N VAL A 460 25.83 -8.73 -1.77
CA VAL A 460 25.62 -10.07 -2.32
C VAL A 460 26.86 -10.94 -2.27
N LEU A 461 28.07 -10.33 -2.21
CA LEU A 461 29.32 -11.04 -2.14
C LEU A 461 30.42 -10.16 -1.55
N ALA A 462 31.32 -10.71 -0.72
CA ALA A 462 32.45 -9.97 -0.15
C ALA A 462 33.68 -10.86 0.02
N ASN A 463 34.86 -10.27 -0.21
CA ASN A 463 36.17 -10.81 0.19
C ASN A 463 36.94 -9.74 0.98
N SER A 464 38.21 -9.98 1.30
CA SER A 464 39.05 -9.03 2.08
C SER A 464 39.20 -7.64 1.43
N GLU A 465 39.15 -7.58 0.09
CA GLU A 465 39.46 -6.38 -0.71
C GLU A 465 38.24 -5.76 -1.40
N ASN A 466 37.20 -6.54 -1.68
CA ASN A 466 36.06 -6.09 -2.49
C ASN A 466 34.72 -6.54 -1.90
N ALA A 467 33.70 -5.67 -2.03
CA ALA A 467 32.31 -5.94 -1.71
C ALA A 467 31.42 -5.67 -2.93
N ILE A 468 30.67 -6.68 -3.39
CA ILE A 468 29.72 -6.53 -4.50
C ILE A 468 28.37 -6.16 -3.93
N LEU A 469 27.85 -4.99 -4.35
CA LEU A 469 26.55 -4.50 -4.01
C LEU A 469 25.61 -4.61 -5.23
N ALA A 470 24.50 -5.32 -5.08
CA ALA A 470 23.48 -5.46 -6.11
C ALA A 470 22.43 -4.34 -5.97
N PHE A 471 22.25 -3.54 -7.02
CA PHE A 471 21.33 -2.40 -7.08
C PHE A 471 20.08 -2.73 -7.87
N GLU A 472 18.92 -2.22 -7.43
CA GLU A 472 17.66 -2.37 -8.19
C GLU A 472 17.66 -1.56 -9.49
N ALA A 473 18.28 -0.36 -9.48
CA ALA A 473 18.38 0.52 -10.65
C ALA A 473 19.83 0.65 -11.13
N ALA A 474 20.06 0.46 -12.43
CA ALA A 474 21.38 0.61 -13.07
C ALA A 474 21.96 2.02 -12.89
N PHE A 475 21.12 3.05 -12.86
CA PHE A 475 21.52 4.43 -12.61
C PHE A 475 22.15 4.61 -11.22
N ASN A 476 21.60 3.98 -10.19
CA ASN A 476 22.15 4.07 -8.82
C ASN A 476 23.51 3.35 -8.72
N ALA A 477 23.68 2.23 -9.43
CA ALA A 477 24.96 1.52 -9.51
C ALA A 477 26.04 2.39 -10.15
N GLU A 478 25.73 3.09 -11.23
CA GLU A 478 26.66 4.00 -11.91
C GLU A 478 27.05 5.19 -11.00
N GLN A 479 26.06 5.81 -10.35
CA GLN A 479 26.30 6.92 -9.42
C GLN A 479 27.16 6.50 -8.22
N ALA A 480 26.95 5.29 -7.70
CA ALA A 480 27.75 4.76 -6.58
C ALA A 480 29.24 4.56 -6.99
N MET A 481 29.49 4.07 -8.21
CA MET A 481 30.83 3.90 -8.74
C MET A 481 31.53 5.21 -9.13
N ALA A 482 30.77 6.24 -9.51
CA ALA A 482 31.31 7.57 -9.84
C ALA A 482 31.81 8.34 -8.61
N ARG A 483 31.38 7.97 -7.40
CA ARG A 483 31.74 8.65 -6.16
C ARG A 483 32.92 7.99 -5.44
N GLN A 484 34.11 8.52 -5.64
CA GLN A 484 35.31 8.04 -4.95
C GLN A 484 35.24 8.22 -3.44
N ASP A 485 34.63 9.31 -2.97
CA ASP A 485 34.45 9.60 -1.54
C ASP A 485 33.60 8.56 -0.82
N LEU A 486 32.55 8.04 -1.47
CA LEU A 486 31.68 7.01 -0.92
C LEU A 486 32.45 5.70 -0.68
N ASN A 487 33.33 5.33 -1.61
CA ASN A 487 34.15 4.12 -1.48
C ASN A 487 35.15 4.24 -0.31
N ALA A 488 35.80 5.39 -0.18
CA ALA A 488 36.74 5.64 0.92
C ALA A 488 36.03 5.65 2.30
N MET A 489 34.86 6.27 2.39
CA MET A 489 34.03 6.27 3.61
C MET A 489 33.57 4.86 3.98
N PHE A 490 33.07 4.11 3.03
CA PHE A 490 32.62 2.73 3.20
C PHE A 490 33.74 1.83 3.74
N GLY A 491 34.93 1.90 3.13
CA GLY A 491 36.10 1.15 3.58
C GLY A 491 36.53 1.55 5.01
N ASN A 492 36.47 2.83 5.36
CA ASN A 492 36.80 3.31 6.71
C ASN A 492 35.81 2.84 7.78
N ILE A 493 34.50 2.82 7.48
CA ILE A 493 33.47 2.35 8.40
C ILE A 493 33.64 0.83 8.60
N MET A 494 33.82 0.07 7.53
CA MET A 494 34.04 -1.39 7.59
C MET A 494 35.33 -1.75 8.33
N SER A 495 36.40 -0.97 8.16
CA SER A 495 37.64 -1.17 8.91
C SER A 495 37.44 -1.02 10.42
N LYS A 496 36.59 -0.10 10.87
CA LYS A 496 36.25 0.09 12.28
C LYS A 496 35.29 -0.97 12.81
N ALA A 497 34.29 -1.34 12.02
CA ALA A 497 33.21 -2.24 12.44
C ALA A 497 33.62 -3.74 12.36
N ALA A 498 34.41 -4.13 11.36
CA ALA A 498 34.70 -5.52 11.06
C ALA A 498 36.18 -5.84 10.79
N GLY A 499 37.08 -4.86 10.85
CA GLY A 499 38.52 -5.05 10.74
C GLY A 499 39.04 -5.27 9.30
N PHE A 500 38.25 -5.01 8.27
CA PHE A 500 38.66 -5.08 6.85
C PHE A 500 38.07 -3.90 6.06
N SER A 501 38.71 -3.54 4.94
CA SER A 501 38.38 -2.31 4.19
C SER A 501 38.10 -2.66 2.72
N PRO A 502 36.90 -3.16 2.39
CA PRO A 502 36.59 -3.57 1.03
C PRO A 502 36.21 -2.37 0.15
N ASN A 503 36.57 -2.45 -1.14
CA ASN A 503 36.11 -1.54 -2.18
C ASN A 503 34.73 -1.94 -2.69
N ILE A 504 33.83 -0.97 -2.90
CA ILE A 504 32.51 -1.19 -3.47
C ILE A 504 32.63 -1.52 -4.97
N LEU A 505 31.96 -2.58 -5.38
CA LEU A 505 31.64 -2.88 -6.77
C LEU A 505 30.13 -2.92 -6.95
N ALA A 506 29.58 -1.88 -7.57
CA ALA A 506 28.15 -1.76 -7.79
C ALA A 506 27.73 -2.47 -9.08
N VAL A 507 26.69 -3.29 -9.01
CA VAL A 507 26.17 -4.08 -10.13
C VAL A 507 24.63 -4.04 -10.12
N PRO A 508 23.95 -3.82 -11.28
CA PRO A 508 22.50 -4.02 -11.35
C PRO A 508 22.12 -5.47 -11.02
N LYS A 509 21.03 -5.68 -10.28
CA LYS A 509 20.56 -7.04 -9.90
C LYS A 509 20.39 -7.96 -11.11
N THR A 510 19.86 -7.45 -12.21
CA THR A 510 19.68 -8.20 -13.46
C THR A 510 20.99 -8.73 -14.02
N ASP A 511 22.02 -7.88 -14.05
CA ASP A 511 23.33 -8.23 -14.58
C ASP A 511 24.07 -9.18 -13.64
N PHE A 512 23.95 -8.99 -12.34
CA PHE A 512 24.51 -9.91 -11.35
C PHE A 512 23.91 -11.32 -11.48
N HIS A 513 22.59 -11.44 -11.62
CA HIS A 513 21.94 -12.74 -11.84
C HIS A 513 22.39 -13.42 -13.12
N HIS A 514 22.61 -12.65 -14.20
CA HIS A 514 23.11 -13.18 -15.46
C HIS A 514 24.56 -13.68 -15.32
N LEU A 515 25.45 -12.88 -14.72
CA LEU A 515 26.84 -13.26 -14.46
C LEU A 515 26.95 -14.49 -13.55
N ARG A 516 26.11 -14.57 -12.52
CA ARG A 516 26.05 -15.73 -11.63
C ARG A 516 25.63 -17.01 -12.37
N SER A 517 24.68 -16.90 -13.29
CA SER A 517 24.21 -18.02 -14.11
C SER A 517 25.30 -18.48 -15.10
N GLU A 518 26.01 -17.55 -15.74
CA GLU A 518 27.16 -17.86 -16.61
C GLU A 518 28.30 -18.55 -15.84
N PHE A 519 28.63 -18.04 -14.65
CA PHE A 519 29.65 -18.60 -13.78
C PHE A 519 29.31 -20.03 -13.33
N ALA A 520 28.06 -20.29 -12.96
CA ALA A 520 27.58 -21.63 -12.60
C ALA A 520 27.65 -22.62 -13.79
N GLN A 521 27.43 -22.14 -15.02
CA GLN A 521 27.59 -22.96 -16.23
C GLN A 521 29.08 -23.26 -16.55
N SER A 522 29.96 -22.29 -16.34
CA SER A 522 31.40 -22.49 -16.54
C SER A 522 32.01 -23.51 -15.58
N LEU A 523 31.59 -23.50 -14.31
CA LEU A 523 31.99 -24.49 -13.31
C LEU A 523 31.53 -25.92 -13.66
N LYS A 524 30.34 -26.05 -14.27
CA LYS A 524 29.84 -27.35 -14.75
C LYS A 524 30.63 -27.88 -15.98
N SER A 525 31.02 -26.98 -16.88
CA SER A 525 31.78 -27.37 -18.06
C SER A 525 33.24 -27.70 -17.77
N SER A 526 33.83 -27.11 -16.74
CA SER A 526 35.21 -27.43 -16.31
C SER A 526 35.35 -28.76 -15.55
N LYS A 527 34.25 -29.31 -15.02
CA LYS A 527 34.19 -30.62 -14.33
C LYS A 527 33.89 -31.81 -15.26
N ALA A 528 33.73 -31.60 -16.57
CA ALA A 528 33.46 -32.65 -17.54
C ALA A 528 34.76 -33.11 -18.24
N LYS A 529 35.64 -33.80 -17.51
CA LYS A 529 36.64 -34.77 -18.04
C LYS A 529 36.59 -36.03 -17.17
N PRO A 530 36.59 -37.23 -17.76
CA PRO A 530 36.32 -38.46 -17.03
C PRO A 530 37.57 -39.03 -16.37
N GLU A 531 37.49 -39.26 -15.05
CA GLU A 531 38.25 -40.33 -14.39
C GLU A 531 37.51 -40.79 -13.15
N ASP A 532 37.32 -42.11 -13.04
CA ASP A 532 36.67 -42.87 -12.00
C ASP A 532 37.21 -42.58 -10.60
N GLN A 533 36.34 -42.18 -9.65
CA GLN A 533 36.35 -42.65 -8.26
C GLN A 533 35.14 -42.07 -7.46
N PRO A 534 34.66 -42.71 -6.39
CA PRO A 534 33.32 -42.48 -5.82
C PRO A 534 33.22 -41.17 -5.03
N SER A 535 32.06 -40.50 -5.17
CA SER A 535 31.74 -39.17 -4.69
C SER A 535 31.64 -39.09 -3.16
N GLU A 536 32.52 -38.32 -2.52
CA GLU A 536 32.26 -37.70 -1.25
C GLU A 536 31.32 -36.51 -1.41
N ASN A 537 30.28 -36.44 -0.60
CA ASN A 537 29.31 -35.34 -0.53
C ASN A 537 30.00 -34.02 -0.17
N ILE A 538 30.18 -33.13 -1.14
CA ILE A 538 30.68 -31.78 -0.90
C ILE A 538 29.46 -30.92 -0.47
N PRO A 539 29.47 -30.29 0.71
CA PRO A 539 28.36 -29.41 1.13
C PRO A 539 28.26 -28.19 0.21
N ILE A 540 27.06 -27.94 -0.27
CA ILE A 540 26.74 -26.77 -1.14
C ILE A 540 26.73 -25.52 -0.23
N PRO A 541 27.48 -24.45 -0.56
CA PRO A 541 27.46 -23.20 0.21
C PRO A 541 26.08 -22.55 0.21
N GLU A 542 25.60 -22.04 1.35
CA GLU A 542 24.35 -21.26 1.45
C GLU A 542 24.37 -20.07 0.47
N GLY A 543 23.26 -19.88 -0.23
CA GLY A 543 23.14 -18.95 -1.35
C GLY A 543 23.21 -19.63 -2.72
N PHE A 544 23.56 -20.94 -2.77
CA PHE A 544 23.52 -21.76 -3.97
C PHE A 544 22.48 -22.89 -3.88
N ASP A 545 21.53 -22.82 -2.93
CA ASP A 545 20.49 -23.83 -2.66
C ASP A 545 19.62 -24.13 -3.89
N PHE A 546 19.51 -23.18 -4.83
CA PHE A 546 18.82 -23.37 -6.12
C PHE A 546 19.48 -24.42 -7.03
N LEU A 547 20.71 -24.85 -6.74
CA LEU A 547 21.41 -25.92 -7.47
C LEU A 547 21.10 -27.31 -6.91
N ALA A 548 20.63 -27.41 -5.66
CA ALA A 548 20.34 -28.67 -4.99
C ALA A 548 19.21 -29.46 -5.70
N ASP A 549 18.15 -28.76 -6.15
CA ASP A 549 17.00 -29.39 -6.84
C ASP A 549 17.29 -29.82 -8.28
N LYS A 550 18.33 -29.25 -8.92
CA LYS A 550 18.73 -29.63 -10.28
C LYS A 550 19.79 -30.74 -10.33
N ILE A 551 20.40 -31.06 -9.20
CA ILE A 551 21.39 -32.16 -9.09
C ILE A 551 20.68 -33.49 -8.84
N LYS A 552 19.48 -33.49 -8.23
CA LYS A 552 18.71 -34.71 -7.95
C LYS A 552 17.95 -35.30 -9.16
N THR A 553 17.90 -34.64 -10.29
CA THR A 553 17.15 -35.08 -11.49
C THR A 553 18.00 -35.78 -12.55
N ILE A 554 19.21 -36.25 -12.23
CA ILE A 554 20.10 -36.90 -13.21
C ILE A 554 20.34 -38.40 -12.89
N ASP A 555 19.80 -38.89 -11.77
CA ASP A 555 19.92 -40.31 -11.37
C ASP A 555 18.53 -40.98 -11.28
N ASP A 556 17.67 -40.81 -12.33
CA ASP A 556 16.54 -41.71 -12.61
C ASP A 556 16.33 -41.81 -14.14
#